data_d44d691b56013d2da1b11c9fcd3a68d1
#
_entry.id   d44d691b56013d2da1b11c9fcd3a68d1
#
_cell.length_a   1.000
_cell.length_b   1.000
_cell.length_c   1.000
_cell.angle_alpha   90.00
_cell.angle_beta   90.00
_cell.angle_gamma   90.00
#
_symmetry.space_group_name_H-M   'P 1'
#
loop_
_entity.id
_entity.type
_entity.pdbx_description
1 polymer ?
#
loop_
_entity_poly.entity_id
_entity_poly.type
_entity_poly.pdbx_seq_one_letter_code
_entity_poly.pdbx_strand_id
1 'polypeptide(L)'
;MSVNTRSFNPYLNHIAIIGGGRWARVLTETVSGIVAKSTLISIYSAHNADAMLIWVQEKNFKQDIRVHSDISKLEAHKIEGAIVVNAARDHALIIEKIIHLGVPVLVEKPVTLSYAATSRLAKLADTKNGLFTAAHVFLFASYLENFSYLVINSGKVKSIHVNWTDPKSESRHGESKQYDQGLPIFYDWLPHVLSIIAALTNSTSIKDINTYFYKGGAHVEIELMLDHVLCHIKLVRNDNVRRREFEIVADQALKLDFSDEPGIIYNTEYSICGDEKWDVEKRPVAQMLSTFLVQAAGGGN
;
A
#
# COMPACT_ATOMS: atom_id res chain seq x y z
N MET A 1 -42.92 21.38 -4.12
CA MET A 1 -41.62 21.35 -4.83
C MET A 1 -40.79 20.22 -4.20
N SER A 2 -40.69 19.08 -4.88
CA SER A 2 -39.89 17.96 -4.41
C SER A 2 -38.42 18.26 -4.69
N VAL A 3 -37.65 18.43 -3.64
CA VAL A 3 -36.19 18.56 -3.73
C VAL A 3 -35.67 17.20 -4.17
N ASN A 4 -35.21 17.14 -5.40
CA ASN A 4 -34.56 15.97 -6.00
C ASN A 4 -33.19 15.82 -5.31
N THR A 5 -33.14 15.11 -4.19
CA THR A 5 -31.89 14.67 -3.58
C THR A 5 -31.26 13.66 -4.54
N ARG A 6 -30.45 14.17 -5.51
CA ARG A 6 -29.48 13.32 -6.20
C ARG A 6 -28.66 12.67 -5.12
N SER A 7 -28.79 11.37 -4.96
CA SER A 7 -27.89 10.58 -4.14
C SER A 7 -26.46 10.85 -4.69
N PHE A 8 -25.68 11.59 -3.94
CA PHE A 8 -24.27 11.82 -4.25
C PHE A 8 -23.62 10.44 -4.26
N ASN A 9 -23.25 9.95 -5.44
CA ASN A 9 -22.43 8.75 -5.55
C ASN A 9 -20.99 9.21 -5.27
N PRO A 10 -20.42 8.94 -4.08
CA PRO A 10 -19.09 9.39 -3.74
C PRO A 10 -18.00 8.60 -4.50
N TYR A 11 -18.40 7.67 -5.36
CA TYR A 11 -17.49 6.78 -6.05
C TYR A 11 -17.55 6.95 -7.56
N LEU A 12 -16.43 6.60 -8.21
CA LEU A 12 -16.26 6.63 -9.65
C LEU A 12 -17.21 5.64 -10.34
N ASN A 13 -17.63 5.96 -11.58
CA ASN A 13 -18.48 5.07 -12.39
C ASN A 13 -17.65 4.02 -13.16
N HIS A 14 -16.38 4.30 -13.44
CA HIS A 14 -15.49 3.39 -14.14
C HIS A 14 -14.09 3.39 -13.56
N ILE A 15 -13.66 2.25 -13.04
CA ILE A 15 -12.35 2.04 -12.41
C ILE A 15 -11.55 1.03 -13.22
N ALA A 16 -10.27 1.35 -13.47
CA ALA A 16 -9.33 0.42 -14.07
C ALA A 16 -8.41 -0.19 -13.01
N ILE A 17 -8.20 -1.52 -13.08
CA ILE A 17 -7.20 -2.24 -12.29
C ILE A 17 -6.18 -2.82 -13.28
N ILE A 18 -4.93 -2.36 -13.20
CA ILE A 18 -3.87 -2.77 -14.10
C ILE A 18 -2.98 -3.79 -13.41
N GLY A 19 -3.19 -5.05 -13.71
CA GLY A 19 -2.53 -6.21 -13.15
C GLY A 19 -3.39 -7.46 -13.24
N GLY A 20 -2.78 -8.65 -13.23
CA GLY A 20 -3.49 -9.94 -13.33
C GLY A 20 -2.95 -10.97 -12.34
N GLY A 21 -2.21 -10.53 -11.32
CA GLY A 21 -1.69 -11.39 -10.26
C GLY A 21 -2.65 -11.53 -9.08
N ARG A 22 -2.18 -12.28 -8.07
CA ARG A 22 -2.92 -12.50 -6.82
C ARG A 22 -3.38 -11.19 -6.17
N TRP A 23 -2.48 -10.19 -6.09
CA TRP A 23 -2.79 -8.92 -5.45
C TRP A 23 -3.85 -8.13 -6.22
N ALA A 24 -3.84 -8.20 -7.56
CA ALA A 24 -4.92 -7.63 -8.37
C ALA A 24 -6.29 -8.22 -8.03
N ARG A 25 -6.37 -9.54 -7.76
CA ARG A 25 -7.61 -10.19 -7.30
C ARG A 25 -8.07 -9.66 -5.96
N VAL A 26 -7.16 -9.54 -4.98
CA VAL A 26 -7.46 -8.98 -3.64
C VAL A 26 -7.99 -7.55 -3.77
N LEU A 27 -7.34 -6.69 -4.57
CA LEU A 27 -7.79 -5.31 -4.76
C LEU A 27 -9.13 -5.24 -5.50
N THR A 28 -9.36 -6.12 -6.49
CA THR A 28 -10.65 -6.20 -7.20
C THR A 28 -11.79 -6.60 -6.26
N GLU A 29 -11.59 -7.62 -5.42
CA GLU A 29 -12.58 -8.03 -4.42
C GLU A 29 -12.87 -6.88 -3.44
N THR A 30 -11.83 -6.21 -2.96
CA THR A 30 -11.98 -5.10 -2.02
C THR A 30 -12.70 -3.92 -2.65
N VAL A 31 -12.33 -3.52 -3.87
CA VAL A 31 -13.03 -2.45 -4.63
C VAL A 31 -14.50 -2.82 -4.86
N SER A 32 -14.77 -4.05 -5.29
CA SER A 32 -16.15 -4.54 -5.50
C SER A 32 -17.00 -4.47 -4.21
N GLY A 33 -16.40 -4.66 -3.03
CA GLY A 33 -17.07 -4.50 -1.75
C GLY A 33 -17.38 -3.04 -1.37
N ILE A 34 -16.64 -2.07 -1.92
CA ILE A 34 -16.74 -0.65 -1.59
C ILE A 34 -17.67 0.10 -2.54
N VAL A 35 -17.57 -0.16 -3.86
CA VAL A 35 -18.22 0.66 -4.88
C VAL A 35 -19.67 0.23 -5.15
N ALA A 36 -20.43 1.11 -5.81
CA ALA A 36 -21.81 0.83 -6.20
C ALA A 36 -21.89 -0.34 -7.21
N LYS A 37 -23.04 -1.03 -7.26
CA LYS A 37 -23.28 -2.09 -8.24
C LYS A 37 -23.20 -1.63 -9.69
N SER A 38 -23.49 -0.35 -9.93
CA SER A 38 -23.42 0.27 -11.27
C SER A 38 -22.01 0.64 -11.71
N THR A 39 -21.01 0.56 -10.83
CA THR A 39 -19.63 0.85 -11.18
C THR A 39 -19.07 -0.24 -12.10
N LEU A 40 -18.53 0.18 -13.24
CA LEU A 40 -17.78 -0.70 -14.14
C LEU A 40 -16.35 -0.86 -13.61
N ILE A 41 -15.86 -2.10 -13.55
CA ILE A 41 -14.48 -2.40 -13.21
C ILE A 41 -13.82 -3.04 -14.44
N SER A 42 -12.77 -2.42 -14.96
CA SER A 42 -11.99 -2.96 -16.07
C SER A 42 -10.63 -3.44 -15.59
N ILE A 43 -10.34 -4.73 -15.74
CA ILE A 43 -9.06 -5.32 -15.36
C ILE A 43 -8.21 -5.46 -16.64
N TYR A 44 -6.99 -4.92 -16.60
CA TYR A 44 -6.03 -4.98 -17.70
C TYR A 44 -4.87 -5.90 -17.33
N SER A 45 -4.71 -7.00 -18.04
CA SER A 45 -3.65 -7.97 -17.78
C SER A 45 -3.10 -8.55 -19.08
N ALA A 46 -1.89 -8.18 -19.45
CA ALA A 46 -1.26 -8.63 -20.70
C ALA A 46 -0.95 -10.15 -20.72
N HIS A 47 -0.68 -10.75 -19.55
CA HIS A 47 -0.20 -12.14 -19.47
C HIS A 47 -1.19 -13.11 -18.84
N ASN A 48 -2.11 -12.62 -18.00
CA ASN A 48 -3.01 -13.45 -17.20
C ASN A 48 -4.50 -13.15 -17.48
N ALA A 49 -4.83 -12.59 -18.64
CA ALA A 49 -6.21 -12.19 -18.95
C ALA A 49 -7.19 -13.36 -18.87
N ASP A 50 -6.84 -14.51 -19.44
CA ASP A 50 -7.72 -15.69 -19.44
C ASP A 50 -7.95 -16.23 -18.01
N ALA A 51 -6.88 -16.33 -17.22
CA ALA A 51 -7.00 -16.76 -15.82
C ALA A 51 -7.80 -15.75 -14.97
N MET A 52 -7.67 -14.45 -15.23
CA MET A 52 -8.49 -13.42 -14.60
C MET A 52 -9.96 -13.49 -15.02
N LEU A 53 -10.23 -13.77 -16.29
CA LEU A 53 -11.60 -13.93 -16.79
C LEU A 53 -12.31 -15.11 -16.11
N ILE A 54 -11.65 -16.27 -16.05
CA ILE A 54 -12.18 -17.46 -15.35
C ILE A 54 -12.48 -17.12 -13.90
N TRP A 55 -11.51 -16.52 -13.20
CA TRP A 55 -11.67 -16.14 -11.81
C TRP A 55 -12.83 -15.15 -11.58
N VAL A 56 -13.01 -14.14 -12.46
CA VAL A 56 -14.14 -13.19 -12.39
C VAL A 56 -15.48 -13.93 -12.54
N GLN A 57 -15.57 -14.88 -13.46
CA GLN A 57 -16.78 -15.69 -13.67
C GLN A 57 -17.12 -16.57 -12.46
N GLU A 58 -16.11 -17.19 -11.84
CA GLU A 58 -16.28 -18.03 -10.65
C GLU A 58 -16.74 -17.23 -9.42
N LYS A 59 -16.25 -15.99 -9.26
CA LYS A 59 -16.56 -15.13 -8.10
C LYS A 59 -17.96 -14.51 -8.14
N ASN A 60 -18.61 -14.44 -9.29
CA ASN A 60 -19.95 -13.91 -9.46
C ASN A 60 -20.15 -12.53 -8.80
N PHE A 61 -19.33 -11.56 -9.18
CA PHE A 61 -19.38 -10.19 -8.68
C PHE A 61 -20.74 -9.52 -8.97
N LYS A 62 -21.11 -8.53 -8.15
CA LYS A 62 -22.34 -7.74 -8.34
C LYS A 62 -22.19 -6.65 -9.41
N GLN A 63 -20.96 -6.25 -9.69
CA GLN A 63 -20.56 -5.24 -10.69
C GLN A 63 -20.34 -5.89 -12.06
N ASP A 64 -20.41 -5.08 -13.12
CA ASP A 64 -19.87 -5.46 -14.45
C ASP A 64 -18.33 -5.39 -14.37
N ILE A 65 -17.68 -6.56 -14.47
CA ILE A 65 -16.22 -6.66 -14.46
C ILE A 65 -15.76 -7.17 -15.81
N ARG A 66 -14.97 -6.36 -16.51
CA ARG A 66 -14.43 -6.69 -17.84
C ARG A 66 -12.94 -6.92 -17.77
N VAL A 67 -12.47 -7.96 -18.44
CA VAL A 67 -11.04 -8.31 -18.50
C VAL A 67 -10.51 -8.02 -19.89
N HIS A 68 -9.39 -7.34 -19.98
CA HIS A 68 -8.71 -6.92 -21.21
C HIS A 68 -7.27 -7.40 -21.20
N SER A 69 -6.83 -8.00 -22.31
CA SER A 69 -5.43 -8.40 -22.52
C SER A 69 -4.55 -7.26 -23.05
N ASP A 70 -5.17 -6.19 -23.58
CA ASP A 70 -4.47 -5.08 -24.22
C ASP A 70 -4.66 -3.77 -23.47
N ILE A 71 -3.58 -3.28 -22.85
CA ILE A 71 -3.56 -2.02 -22.12
C ILE A 71 -3.65 -0.78 -23.03
N SER A 72 -3.44 -0.92 -24.34
CA SER A 72 -3.59 0.21 -25.28
C SER A 72 -5.02 0.71 -25.34
N LYS A 73 -5.99 -0.15 -25.04
CA LYS A 73 -7.42 0.18 -24.99
C LYS A 73 -7.83 1.08 -23.82
N LEU A 74 -6.92 1.32 -22.87
CA LEU A 74 -7.19 2.14 -21.68
C LEU A 74 -7.75 3.54 -22.04
N GLU A 75 -7.18 4.17 -23.09
CA GLU A 75 -7.59 5.50 -23.56
C GLU A 75 -9.02 5.54 -24.08
N ALA A 76 -9.44 4.48 -24.79
CA ALA A 76 -10.77 4.40 -25.38
C ALA A 76 -11.89 4.17 -24.35
N HIS A 77 -11.55 3.69 -23.16
CA HIS A 77 -12.53 3.22 -22.18
C HIS A 77 -13.00 4.31 -21.19
N LYS A 78 -12.51 5.54 -21.29
CA LYS A 78 -12.95 6.68 -20.44
C LYS A 78 -12.98 6.33 -18.94
N ILE A 79 -11.89 5.77 -18.44
CA ILE A 79 -11.74 5.45 -17.03
C ILE A 79 -11.69 6.74 -16.18
N GLU A 80 -12.21 6.68 -14.95
CA GLU A 80 -12.28 7.79 -14.02
C GLU A 80 -11.26 7.66 -12.87
N GLY A 81 -10.72 6.47 -12.65
CA GLY A 81 -9.66 6.19 -11.70
C GLY A 81 -8.92 4.90 -12.05
N ALA A 82 -7.65 4.82 -11.69
CA ALA A 82 -6.81 3.68 -11.99
C ALA A 82 -6.03 3.18 -10.76
N ILE A 83 -5.94 1.87 -10.61
CA ILE A 83 -5.15 1.17 -9.60
C ILE A 83 -4.10 0.32 -10.32
N VAL A 84 -2.82 0.69 -10.18
CA VAL A 84 -1.69 0.00 -10.83
C VAL A 84 -1.10 -1.00 -9.85
N VAL A 85 -1.15 -2.28 -10.22
CA VAL A 85 -0.79 -3.42 -9.37
C VAL A 85 -0.09 -4.56 -10.13
N ASN A 86 0.46 -4.24 -11.28
CA ASN A 86 1.29 -5.15 -12.08
C ASN A 86 2.74 -5.22 -11.55
N ALA A 87 3.65 -5.78 -12.31
CA ALA A 87 5.06 -5.87 -11.92
C ALA A 87 5.71 -4.47 -11.83
N ALA A 88 6.46 -4.22 -10.76
CA ALA A 88 7.06 -2.90 -10.46
C ALA A 88 7.96 -2.35 -11.60
N ARG A 89 8.57 -3.23 -12.39
CA ARG A 89 9.38 -2.84 -13.56
C ARG A 89 8.58 -2.11 -14.65
N ASP A 90 7.29 -2.36 -14.73
CA ASP A 90 6.41 -1.81 -15.76
C ASP A 90 5.61 -0.59 -15.25
N HIS A 91 5.68 -0.28 -13.96
CA HIS A 91 4.92 0.81 -13.33
C HIS A 91 5.15 2.15 -14.02
N ALA A 92 6.41 2.52 -14.27
CA ALA A 92 6.74 3.86 -14.78
C ALA A 92 6.02 4.21 -16.08
N LEU A 93 5.99 3.29 -17.05
CA LEU A 93 5.34 3.51 -18.34
C LEU A 93 3.82 3.60 -18.22
N ILE A 94 3.24 2.75 -17.37
CA ILE A 94 1.80 2.70 -17.16
C ILE A 94 1.30 3.93 -16.42
N ILE A 95 1.98 4.34 -15.35
CA ILE A 95 1.64 5.53 -14.57
C ILE A 95 1.72 6.77 -15.46
N GLU A 96 2.79 6.92 -16.24
CA GLU A 96 2.96 8.05 -17.16
C GLU A 96 1.80 8.18 -18.13
N LYS A 97 1.38 7.06 -18.73
CA LYS A 97 0.23 7.00 -19.62
C LYS A 97 -1.06 7.45 -18.92
N ILE A 98 -1.32 6.96 -17.70
CA ILE A 98 -2.52 7.30 -16.94
C ILE A 98 -2.54 8.78 -16.55
N ILE A 99 -1.39 9.33 -16.11
CA ILE A 99 -1.26 10.76 -15.79
C ILE A 99 -1.53 11.62 -17.04
N HIS A 100 -1.05 11.22 -18.21
CA HIS A 100 -1.34 11.94 -19.46
C HIS A 100 -2.82 11.94 -19.85
N LEU A 101 -3.56 10.90 -19.46
CA LEU A 101 -5.02 10.85 -19.61
C LEU A 101 -5.78 11.74 -18.61
N GLY A 102 -5.08 12.34 -17.63
CA GLY A 102 -5.70 13.12 -16.56
C GLY A 102 -6.48 12.29 -15.55
N VAL A 103 -6.16 10.99 -15.45
CA VAL A 103 -6.86 10.05 -14.59
C VAL A 103 -6.13 9.92 -13.24
N PRO A 104 -6.85 10.04 -12.10
CA PRO A 104 -6.32 9.74 -10.78
C PRO A 104 -5.72 8.33 -10.72
N VAL A 105 -4.54 8.19 -10.09
CA VAL A 105 -3.85 6.90 -10.03
C VAL A 105 -3.35 6.57 -8.63
N LEU A 106 -3.71 5.38 -8.15
CA LEU A 106 -3.10 4.70 -7.01
C LEU A 106 -2.15 3.63 -7.54
N VAL A 107 -0.91 3.63 -7.08
CA VAL A 107 0.08 2.64 -7.52
C VAL A 107 0.61 1.82 -6.35
N GLU A 108 0.70 0.51 -6.56
CA GLU A 108 1.36 -0.38 -5.60
C GLU A 108 2.85 -0.04 -5.43
N LYS A 109 3.33 -0.30 -4.23
CA LYS A 109 4.77 -0.14 -3.92
C LYS A 109 5.61 -1.30 -4.54
N PRO A 110 6.85 -1.03 -4.91
CA PRO A 110 7.45 0.28 -5.04
C PRO A 110 6.84 1.03 -6.23
N VAL A 111 6.69 2.33 -6.10
CA VAL A 111 6.12 3.19 -7.17
C VAL A 111 6.85 2.99 -8.49
N THR A 112 8.18 3.00 -8.46
CA THR A 112 9.05 2.54 -9.53
C THR A 112 10.34 1.96 -8.93
N LEU A 113 11.20 1.38 -9.76
CA LEU A 113 12.53 0.89 -9.37
C LEU A 113 13.61 1.98 -9.47
N SER A 114 13.24 3.23 -9.72
CA SER A 114 14.16 4.34 -9.92
C SER A 114 13.64 5.63 -9.28
N TYR A 115 14.46 6.24 -8.43
CA TYR A 115 14.16 7.55 -7.86
C TYR A 115 13.92 8.62 -8.95
N ALA A 116 14.75 8.64 -9.99
CA ALA A 116 14.60 9.60 -11.08
C ALA A 116 13.26 9.42 -11.82
N ALA A 117 12.82 8.17 -12.05
CA ALA A 117 11.52 7.89 -12.66
C ALA A 117 10.38 8.33 -11.75
N THR A 118 10.44 7.99 -10.45
CA THR A 118 9.40 8.40 -9.49
C THR A 118 9.30 9.92 -9.39
N SER A 119 10.42 10.62 -9.25
CA SER A 119 10.46 12.09 -9.17
C SER A 119 9.92 12.76 -10.44
N ARG A 120 10.23 12.21 -11.62
CA ARG A 120 9.68 12.69 -12.90
C ARG A 120 8.17 12.53 -12.98
N LEU A 121 7.66 11.37 -12.55
CA LEU A 121 6.22 11.10 -12.53
C LEU A 121 5.46 11.98 -11.53
N ALA A 122 6.03 12.22 -10.35
CA ALA A 122 5.44 13.14 -9.38
C ALA A 122 5.33 14.56 -9.96
N LYS A 123 6.42 15.08 -10.54
CA LYS A 123 6.40 16.39 -11.22
C LYS A 123 5.39 16.45 -12.37
N LEU A 124 5.27 15.37 -13.15
CA LEU A 124 4.29 15.29 -14.23
C LEU A 124 2.85 15.35 -13.68
N ALA A 125 2.56 14.61 -12.61
CA ALA A 125 1.26 14.65 -11.94
C ALA A 125 0.95 16.06 -11.41
N ASP A 126 1.90 16.71 -10.74
CA ASP A 126 1.74 18.10 -10.25
C ASP A 126 1.42 19.07 -11.39
N THR A 127 2.13 18.98 -12.53
CA THR A 127 1.88 19.85 -13.69
C THR A 127 0.50 19.65 -14.33
N LYS A 128 -0.09 18.47 -14.12
CA LYS A 128 -1.43 18.11 -14.61
C LYS A 128 -2.53 18.32 -13.56
N ASN A 129 -2.21 18.77 -12.36
CA ASN A 129 -3.11 18.80 -11.19
C ASN A 129 -3.78 17.43 -10.97
N GLY A 130 -3.01 16.35 -11.22
CA GLY A 130 -3.49 14.98 -11.16
C GLY A 130 -3.24 14.34 -9.81
N LEU A 131 -4.20 13.57 -9.31
CA LEU A 131 -4.00 12.74 -8.12
C LEU A 131 -3.10 11.55 -8.48
N PHE A 132 -1.91 11.51 -7.87
CA PHE A 132 -0.96 10.41 -7.96
C PHE A 132 -0.52 10.01 -6.56
N THR A 133 -0.83 8.79 -6.13
CA THR A 133 -0.55 8.33 -4.79
C THR A 133 -0.01 6.90 -4.76
N ALA A 134 0.86 6.63 -3.80
CA ALA A 134 1.41 5.31 -3.54
C ALA A 134 0.57 4.52 -2.53
N ALA A 135 0.45 3.20 -2.72
CA ALA A 135 -0.28 2.31 -1.85
C ALA A 135 0.51 1.99 -0.56
N HIS A 136 0.63 2.97 0.34
CA HIS A 136 1.20 2.79 1.66
C HIS A 136 0.14 2.26 2.65
N VAL A 137 -0.27 1.02 2.44
CA VAL A 137 -1.42 0.39 3.11
C VAL A 137 -1.38 0.49 4.64
N PHE A 138 -0.23 0.37 5.27
CA PHE A 138 -0.11 0.42 6.73
C PHE A 138 -0.46 1.78 7.33
N LEU A 139 -0.37 2.88 6.56
CA LEU A 139 -0.78 4.21 7.03
C LEU A 139 -2.29 4.33 7.27
N PHE A 140 -3.06 3.34 6.84
CA PHE A 140 -4.51 3.24 7.03
C PHE A 140 -4.88 2.24 8.14
N ALA A 141 -3.91 1.75 8.89
CA ALA A 141 -4.13 0.82 9.98
C ALA A 141 -4.43 1.57 11.29
N SER A 142 -5.59 1.31 11.88
CA SER A 142 -6.01 1.93 13.15
C SER A 142 -5.04 1.67 14.30
N TYR A 143 -4.47 0.47 14.36
CA TYR A 143 -3.44 0.16 15.35
C TYR A 143 -2.17 1.02 15.21
N LEU A 144 -1.83 1.45 13.99
CA LEU A 144 -0.71 2.37 13.77
C LEU A 144 -1.06 3.80 14.19
N GLU A 145 -2.31 4.23 13.96
CA GLU A 145 -2.82 5.51 14.44
C GLU A 145 -2.78 5.57 15.97
N ASN A 146 -3.26 4.52 16.65
CA ASN A 146 -3.21 4.40 18.12
C ASN A 146 -1.76 4.42 18.63
N PHE A 147 -0.87 3.69 17.96
CA PHE A 147 0.55 3.68 18.33
C PHE A 147 1.20 5.05 18.11
N SER A 148 0.92 5.72 17.01
CA SER A 148 1.42 7.06 16.71
C SER A 148 1.00 8.07 17.77
N TYR A 149 -0.24 8.01 18.24
CA TYR A 149 -0.72 8.83 19.34
C TYR A 149 0.11 8.63 20.63
N LEU A 150 0.44 7.39 20.97
CA LEU A 150 1.28 7.08 22.13
C LEU A 150 2.72 7.57 21.92
N VAL A 151 3.28 7.42 20.73
CA VAL A 151 4.63 7.89 20.41
C VAL A 151 4.73 9.41 20.52
N ILE A 152 3.75 10.17 20.04
CA ILE A 152 3.72 11.63 20.17
C ILE A 152 3.74 12.06 21.65
N ASN A 153 3.09 11.29 22.52
CA ASN A 153 2.99 11.58 23.96
C ASN A 153 4.15 10.98 24.79
N SER A 154 5.05 10.19 24.18
CA SER A 154 6.17 9.56 24.90
C SER A 154 7.42 10.43 25.04
N GLY A 155 7.37 11.68 24.58
CA GLY A 155 8.49 12.60 24.56
C GLY A 155 9.27 12.59 23.25
N LYS A 156 10.52 13.06 23.30
CA LYS A 156 11.33 13.18 22.09
C LYS A 156 11.87 11.80 21.64
N VAL A 157 11.52 11.36 20.44
CA VAL A 157 12.04 10.13 19.86
C VAL A 157 13.55 10.29 19.61
N LYS A 158 14.36 9.35 20.09
CA LYS A 158 15.82 9.30 19.99
C LYS A 158 16.25 8.26 18.95
N SER A 159 15.66 7.06 19.01
CA SER A 159 15.90 6.01 18.01
C SER A 159 14.67 5.15 17.76
N ILE A 160 14.70 4.49 16.58
CA ILE A 160 13.68 3.54 16.14
C ILE A 160 14.39 2.25 15.70
N HIS A 161 13.94 1.13 16.23
CA HIS A 161 14.41 -0.19 15.82
C HIS A 161 13.28 -0.93 15.14
N VAL A 162 13.53 -1.41 13.91
CA VAL A 162 12.54 -2.14 13.12
C VAL A 162 13.04 -3.55 12.87
N ASN A 163 12.17 -4.52 13.15
CA ASN A 163 12.41 -5.91 12.83
C ASN A 163 11.29 -6.42 11.91
N TRP A 164 11.61 -6.64 10.65
CA TRP A 164 10.67 -7.03 9.62
C TRP A 164 11.13 -8.32 8.95
N THR A 165 10.48 -9.43 9.32
CA THR A 165 10.87 -10.75 8.83
C THR A 165 9.67 -11.52 8.29
N ASP A 166 9.92 -12.38 7.31
CA ASP A 166 8.94 -13.36 6.83
C ASP A 166 9.54 -14.76 6.81
N PRO A 167 8.75 -15.78 7.17
CA PRO A 167 9.19 -17.16 7.10
C PRO A 167 9.40 -17.63 5.66
N LYS A 168 10.14 -18.72 5.50
CA LYS A 168 10.44 -19.32 4.20
C LYS A 168 9.17 -19.75 3.45
N SER A 169 8.18 -20.21 4.20
CA SER A 169 6.86 -20.57 3.66
C SER A 169 5.78 -19.90 4.48
N GLU A 170 4.88 -19.21 3.83
CA GLU A 170 3.73 -18.54 4.43
C GLU A 170 2.51 -18.69 3.53
N SER A 171 1.38 -19.07 4.13
CA SER A 171 0.09 -19.05 3.42
C SER A 171 -0.68 -17.79 3.79
N ARG A 172 -1.16 -17.07 2.79
CA ARG A 172 -2.02 -15.89 2.97
C ARG A 172 -3.17 -15.91 2.00
N HIS A 173 -4.35 -15.62 2.48
CA HIS A 173 -5.58 -15.65 1.69
C HIS A 173 -5.77 -17.00 0.95
N GLY A 174 -5.41 -18.11 1.63
CA GLY A 174 -5.56 -19.46 1.07
C GLY A 174 -4.50 -19.87 0.03
N GLU A 175 -3.55 -19.00 -0.28
CA GLU A 175 -2.50 -19.27 -1.28
C GLU A 175 -1.10 -19.19 -0.65
N SER A 176 -0.16 -20.01 -1.13
CA SER A 176 1.24 -19.90 -0.75
C SER A 176 1.82 -18.56 -1.24
N LYS A 177 2.41 -17.81 -0.32
CA LYS A 177 3.07 -16.55 -0.64
C LYS A 177 4.34 -16.82 -1.46
N GLN A 178 4.40 -16.23 -2.63
CA GLN A 178 5.60 -16.22 -3.46
C GLN A 178 6.18 -14.81 -3.51
N TYR A 179 7.50 -14.72 -3.45
CA TYR A 179 8.21 -13.46 -3.67
C TYR A 179 8.55 -13.30 -5.14
N ASP A 180 8.49 -12.09 -5.65
CA ASP A 180 9.12 -11.76 -6.93
C ASP A 180 10.64 -11.87 -6.76
N GLN A 181 11.25 -12.88 -7.40
CA GLN A 181 12.69 -13.11 -7.30
C GLN A 181 13.52 -12.00 -7.96
N GLY A 182 12.93 -11.25 -8.89
CA GLY A 182 13.54 -10.10 -9.52
C GLY A 182 13.48 -8.82 -8.67
N LEU A 183 12.77 -8.84 -7.51
CA LEU A 183 12.61 -7.68 -6.65
C LEU A 183 13.42 -7.84 -5.36
N PRO A 184 14.51 -7.08 -5.18
CA PRO A 184 15.27 -7.07 -3.92
C PRO A 184 14.41 -6.73 -2.71
N ILE A 185 14.75 -7.30 -1.54
CA ILE A 185 13.96 -7.16 -0.31
C ILE A 185 13.72 -5.70 0.08
N PHE A 186 14.71 -4.84 -0.11
CA PHE A 186 14.59 -3.42 0.26
C PHE A 186 13.61 -2.66 -0.65
N TYR A 187 13.49 -2.97 -1.94
CA TYR A 187 12.45 -2.40 -2.80
C TYR A 187 11.05 -2.89 -2.41
N ASP A 188 10.96 -4.12 -1.92
CA ASP A 188 9.67 -4.70 -1.53
C ASP A 188 9.18 -4.18 -0.18
N TRP A 189 10.05 -4.09 0.84
CA TRP A 189 9.61 -3.83 2.21
C TRP A 189 9.98 -2.46 2.76
N LEU A 190 11.12 -1.89 2.35
CA LEU A 190 11.58 -0.61 2.86
C LEU A 190 10.58 0.54 2.63
N PRO A 191 9.81 0.61 1.51
CA PRO A 191 8.77 1.63 1.36
C PRO A 191 7.71 1.60 2.46
N HIS A 192 7.30 0.40 2.92
CA HIS A 192 6.40 0.26 4.05
C HIS A 192 7.03 0.75 5.35
N VAL A 193 8.26 0.30 5.62
CA VAL A 193 8.98 0.66 6.85
C VAL A 193 9.20 2.16 6.93
N LEU A 194 9.70 2.78 5.86
CA LEU A 194 9.96 4.22 5.82
C LEU A 194 8.69 5.05 5.92
N SER A 195 7.58 4.61 5.31
CA SER A 195 6.30 5.32 5.43
C SER A 195 5.78 5.31 6.87
N ILE A 196 5.93 4.18 7.58
CA ILE A 196 5.56 4.09 9.00
C ILE A 196 6.46 4.99 9.85
N ILE A 197 7.80 4.92 9.67
CA ILE A 197 8.74 5.76 10.41
C ILE A 197 8.44 7.24 10.19
N ALA A 198 8.21 7.65 8.94
CA ALA A 198 7.86 9.03 8.61
C ALA A 198 6.56 9.49 9.30
N ALA A 199 5.54 8.63 9.35
CA ALA A 199 4.30 8.91 10.06
C ALA A 199 4.49 9.03 11.58
N LEU A 200 5.38 8.22 12.17
CA LEU A 200 5.67 8.26 13.61
C LEU A 200 6.52 9.47 14.03
N THR A 201 7.31 10.04 13.11
CA THR A 201 8.28 11.10 13.43
C THR A 201 7.96 12.45 12.80
N ASN A 202 7.01 12.50 11.85
CA ASN A 202 6.75 13.66 10.96
C ASN A 202 8.01 14.13 10.21
N SER A 203 8.93 13.21 9.91
CA SER A 203 10.24 13.51 9.39
C SER A 203 10.47 12.79 8.07
N THR A 204 11.09 13.48 7.11
CA THR A 204 11.34 12.93 5.77
C THR A 204 12.78 13.14 5.28
N SER A 205 13.59 13.85 6.05
CA SER A 205 14.99 14.13 5.67
C SER A 205 15.92 13.01 6.13
N ILE A 206 16.36 12.19 5.19
CA ILE A 206 17.24 11.04 5.46
C ILE A 206 18.70 11.46 5.23
N LYS A 207 19.58 11.10 6.16
CA LYS A 207 21.04 11.29 6.11
C LYS A 207 21.76 10.05 6.61
N ASP A 208 23.08 10.00 6.36
CA ASP A 208 24.00 9.03 6.95
C ASP A 208 23.55 7.57 6.81
N ILE A 209 23.27 7.13 5.56
CA ILE A 209 22.77 5.80 5.30
C ILE A 209 23.92 4.81 5.20
N ASN A 210 23.90 3.78 6.05
CA ASN A 210 24.75 2.60 5.95
C ASN A 210 23.86 1.37 5.68
N THR A 211 24.28 0.52 4.75
CA THR A 211 23.51 -0.68 4.40
C THR A 211 24.43 -1.89 4.37
N TYR A 212 24.01 -2.95 5.06
CA TYR A 212 24.75 -4.20 5.17
C TYR A 212 23.92 -5.34 4.58
N PHE A 213 24.52 -6.12 3.68
CA PHE A 213 23.87 -7.23 3.00
C PHE A 213 24.42 -8.56 3.47
N TYR A 214 23.55 -9.50 3.83
CA TYR A 214 23.87 -10.83 4.25
C TYR A 214 23.05 -11.84 3.46
N LYS A 215 23.49 -13.09 3.42
CA LYS A 215 22.78 -14.22 2.80
C LYS A 215 22.30 -13.91 1.36
N GLY A 216 23.19 -13.33 0.54
CA GLY A 216 22.85 -12.98 -0.83
C GLY A 216 21.74 -11.94 -0.99
N GLY A 217 21.59 -11.04 0.00
CA GLY A 217 20.54 -10.01 -0.01
C GLY A 217 19.20 -10.46 0.58
N ALA A 218 19.09 -11.70 1.08
CA ALA A 218 17.90 -12.15 1.80
C ALA A 218 17.80 -11.58 3.23
N HIS A 219 18.89 -11.04 3.75
CA HIS A 219 18.96 -10.30 4.99
C HIS A 219 19.66 -8.96 4.73
N VAL A 220 19.02 -7.86 5.06
CA VAL A 220 19.53 -6.49 4.91
C VAL A 220 19.35 -5.76 6.23
N GLU A 221 20.42 -5.12 6.69
CA GLU A 221 20.39 -4.19 7.82
C GLU A 221 20.71 -2.79 7.30
N ILE A 222 19.94 -1.81 7.75
CA ILE A 222 20.06 -0.42 7.33
C ILE A 222 20.13 0.44 8.60
N GLU A 223 21.17 1.25 8.68
CA GLU A 223 21.26 2.31 9.67
C GLU A 223 21.13 3.64 8.94
N LEU A 224 20.29 4.51 9.42
CA LEU A 224 20.10 5.84 8.85
C LEU A 224 19.72 6.86 9.92
N MET A 225 20.03 8.11 9.67
CA MET A 225 19.52 9.24 10.44
C MET A 225 18.32 9.85 9.71
N LEU A 226 17.19 9.92 10.38
CA LEU A 226 16.00 10.63 9.91
C LEU A 226 15.87 11.91 10.76
N ASP A 227 16.33 13.04 10.19
CA ASP A 227 16.63 14.29 10.91
C ASP A 227 17.60 14.07 12.07
N HIS A 228 17.08 13.85 13.28
CA HIS A 228 17.85 13.60 14.50
C HIS A 228 17.54 12.23 15.14
N VAL A 229 16.72 11.41 14.47
CA VAL A 229 16.32 10.09 14.96
C VAL A 229 17.19 9.03 14.29
N LEU A 230 17.87 8.23 15.10
CA LEU A 230 18.67 7.09 14.63
C LEU A 230 17.72 5.91 14.34
N CYS A 231 17.73 5.42 13.12
CA CYS A 231 16.89 4.29 12.72
C CYS A 231 17.76 3.07 12.39
N HIS A 232 17.46 1.94 13.03
CA HIS A 232 18.02 0.63 12.75
C HIS A 232 16.93 -0.27 12.15
N ILE A 233 17.09 -0.68 10.91
CA ILE A 233 16.08 -1.44 10.17
C ILE A 233 16.67 -2.78 9.78
N LYS A 234 16.05 -3.87 10.25
CA LYS A 234 16.39 -5.24 9.90
C LYS A 234 15.30 -5.85 9.04
N LEU A 235 15.65 -6.27 7.83
CA LEU A 235 14.76 -6.91 6.86
C LEU A 235 15.27 -8.33 6.58
N VAL A 236 14.48 -9.36 6.82
CA VAL A 236 14.90 -10.77 6.61
C VAL A 236 13.83 -11.57 5.89
N ARG A 237 14.13 -12.06 4.69
CA ARG A 237 13.37 -13.12 4.01
C ARG A 237 13.89 -14.49 4.45
N ASN A 238 13.00 -15.49 4.39
CA ASN A 238 13.32 -16.87 4.75
C ASN A 238 13.82 -17.02 6.19
N ASP A 239 13.26 -16.26 7.12
CA ASP A 239 13.44 -16.41 8.55
C ASP A 239 12.61 -17.59 9.07
N ASN A 240 12.66 -17.85 10.37
CA ASN A 240 11.86 -18.89 11.02
C ASN A 240 10.45 -18.40 11.35
N VAL A 241 10.29 -17.08 11.59
CA VAL A 241 9.04 -16.48 12.04
C VAL A 241 8.75 -15.18 11.28
N ARG A 242 7.46 -14.87 11.20
CA ARG A 242 7.00 -13.55 10.77
C ARG A 242 7.17 -12.56 11.91
N ARG A 243 7.77 -11.38 11.63
CA ARG A 243 7.84 -10.25 12.56
C ARG A 243 7.50 -8.95 11.85
N ARG A 244 6.80 -8.10 12.56
CA ARG A 244 6.46 -6.72 12.18
C ARG A 244 6.54 -5.88 13.45
N GLU A 245 7.74 -5.53 13.85
CA GLU A 245 8.02 -4.89 15.13
C GLU A 245 8.65 -3.52 14.92
N PHE A 246 8.13 -2.52 15.64
CA PHE A 246 8.68 -1.17 15.74
C PHE A 246 8.90 -0.86 17.21
N GLU A 247 10.13 -0.67 17.60
CA GLU A 247 10.52 -0.26 18.94
C GLU A 247 11.01 1.19 18.91
N ILE A 248 10.40 2.02 19.73
CA ILE A 248 10.66 3.45 19.82
C ILE A 248 11.36 3.72 21.14
N VAL A 249 12.55 4.32 21.09
CA VAL A 249 13.27 4.82 22.25
C VAL A 249 13.02 6.32 22.35
N ALA A 250 12.24 6.71 23.34
CA ALA A 250 11.93 8.09 23.69
C ALA A 250 12.21 8.29 25.18
N ASP A 251 11.52 9.20 25.86
CA ASP A 251 11.57 9.29 27.32
C ASP A 251 10.87 8.07 27.96
N GLN A 252 9.89 7.51 27.27
CA GLN A 252 9.32 6.19 27.53
C GLN A 252 9.58 5.29 26.33
N ALA A 253 9.99 4.04 26.57
CA ALA A 253 10.13 3.06 25.51
C ALA A 253 8.76 2.49 25.14
N LEU A 254 8.49 2.42 23.84
CA LEU A 254 7.26 1.87 23.27
C LEU A 254 7.61 0.84 22.20
N LYS A 255 6.82 -0.22 22.10
CA LYS A 255 6.94 -1.21 21.02
C LYS A 255 5.56 -1.53 20.45
N LEU A 256 5.46 -1.51 19.14
CA LEU A 256 4.33 -2.10 18.41
C LEU A 256 4.78 -3.40 17.76
N ASP A 257 4.11 -4.50 18.07
CA ASP A 257 4.24 -5.77 17.37
C ASP A 257 2.91 -6.10 16.67
N PHE A 258 2.89 -5.96 15.35
CA PHE A 258 1.75 -6.33 14.50
C PHE A 258 2.07 -7.48 13.54
N SER A 259 2.91 -8.41 14.00
CA SER A 259 3.16 -9.68 13.31
C SER A 259 1.85 -10.40 13.00
N ASP A 260 0.90 -10.32 13.94
CA ASP A 260 -0.52 -10.67 13.78
C ASP A 260 -1.36 -9.43 14.06
N GLU A 261 -2.11 -8.97 13.06
CA GLU A 261 -2.96 -7.77 13.17
C GLU A 261 -4.17 -8.01 14.08
N PRO A 262 -4.57 -7.03 14.90
CA PRO A 262 -4.13 -5.63 15.00
C PRO A 262 -2.86 -5.41 15.83
N GLY A 263 -2.24 -6.47 16.34
CA GLY A 263 -1.02 -6.40 17.10
C GLY A 263 -1.19 -6.00 18.57
N ILE A 264 -0.06 -5.85 19.23
CA ILE A 264 0.03 -5.46 20.63
C ILE A 264 0.99 -4.28 20.77
N ILE A 265 0.60 -3.30 21.54
CA ILE A 265 1.45 -2.17 21.93
C ILE A 265 1.94 -2.42 23.34
N TYR A 266 3.26 -2.37 23.53
CA TYR A 266 3.94 -2.52 24.80
C TYR A 266 4.55 -1.20 25.22
N ASN A 267 4.51 -0.91 26.49
CA ASN A 267 5.39 0.04 27.16
C ASN A 267 6.12 -0.64 28.32
N THR A 268 6.81 0.11 29.17
CA THR A 268 7.57 -0.44 30.30
C THR A 268 6.69 -1.05 31.41
N GLU A 269 5.40 -0.71 31.46
CA GLU A 269 4.50 -1.05 32.57
C GLU A 269 3.36 -1.99 32.18
N TYR A 270 2.86 -1.87 30.93
CA TYR A 270 1.70 -2.65 30.45
C TYR A 270 1.79 -2.99 28.96
N SER A 271 0.90 -3.84 28.52
CA SER A 271 0.62 -4.08 27.11
C SER A 271 -0.87 -3.95 26.83
N ILE A 272 -1.20 -3.40 25.66
CA ILE A 272 -2.58 -3.22 25.19
C ILE A 272 -2.75 -3.76 23.78
N CYS A 273 -3.97 -4.16 23.41
CA CYS A 273 -4.29 -4.46 22.04
C CYS A 273 -4.07 -3.23 21.15
N GLY A 274 -3.52 -3.42 19.97
CA GLY A 274 -3.28 -2.34 19.02
C GLY A 274 -4.58 -1.64 18.57
N ASP A 275 -5.65 -2.41 18.46
CA ASP A 275 -7.01 -1.91 18.23
C ASP A 275 -8.05 -2.90 18.79
N GLU A 276 -8.73 -2.54 19.89
CA GLU A 276 -9.78 -3.36 20.51
C GLU A 276 -11.04 -3.51 19.63
N LYS A 277 -11.21 -2.61 18.68
CA LYS A 277 -12.34 -2.59 17.74
C LYS A 277 -11.96 -3.14 16.36
N TRP A 278 -10.83 -3.84 16.28
CA TRP A 278 -10.38 -4.42 15.03
C TRP A 278 -11.42 -5.32 14.41
N ASP A 279 -11.78 -4.98 13.18
CA ASP A 279 -12.71 -5.74 12.36
C ASP A 279 -12.02 -6.11 11.05
N VAL A 280 -12.12 -7.39 10.69
CA VAL A 280 -11.53 -7.92 9.44
C VAL A 280 -12.08 -7.19 8.21
N GLU A 281 -13.32 -6.65 8.28
CA GLU A 281 -13.91 -5.87 7.19
C GLU A 281 -13.32 -4.46 7.06
N LYS A 282 -12.72 -3.92 8.13
CA LYS A 282 -12.06 -2.60 8.16
C LYS A 282 -10.56 -2.67 7.93
N ARG A 283 -10.11 -3.69 7.22
CA ARG A 283 -8.67 -3.83 6.93
C ARG A 283 -8.08 -2.58 6.27
N PRO A 284 -6.80 -2.29 6.53
CA PRO A 284 -6.11 -1.09 5.99
C PRO A 284 -6.24 -0.93 4.47
N VAL A 285 -6.28 -2.04 3.74
CA VAL A 285 -6.44 -2.01 2.27
C VAL A 285 -7.80 -1.45 1.85
N ALA A 286 -8.88 -1.77 2.58
CA ALA A 286 -10.21 -1.24 2.28
C ALA A 286 -10.29 0.26 2.58
N GLN A 287 -9.70 0.72 3.68
CA GLN A 287 -9.62 2.14 4.04
C GLN A 287 -8.80 2.93 3.02
N MET A 288 -7.64 2.41 2.62
CA MET A 288 -6.80 3.01 1.58
C MET A 288 -7.55 3.17 0.26
N LEU A 289 -8.20 2.11 -0.21
CA LEU A 289 -8.96 2.15 -1.47
C LEU A 289 -10.15 3.10 -1.38
N SER A 290 -10.91 3.07 -0.28
CA SER A 290 -12.02 3.99 -0.06
C SER A 290 -11.56 5.44 -0.09
N THR A 291 -10.48 5.78 0.61
CA THR A 291 -9.89 7.12 0.62
C THR A 291 -9.48 7.56 -0.79
N PHE A 292 -8.77 6.70 -1.52
CA PHE A 292 -8.38 6.99 -2.90
C PHE A 292 -9.59 7.25 -3.80
N LEU A 293 -10.60 6.38 -3.74
CA LEU A 293 -11.78 6.49 -4.61
C LEU A 293 -12.59 7.75 -4.33
N VAL A 294 -12.73 8.15 -3.06
CA VAL A 294 -13.39 9.40 -2.67
C VAL A 294 -12.61 10.62 -3.18
N GLN A 295 -11.30 10.64 -2.99
CA GLN A 295 -10.44 11.73 -3.51
C GLN A 295 -10.49 11.80 -5.03
N ALA A 296 -10.42 10.67 -5.71
CA ALA A 296 -10.50 10.60 -7.18
C ALA A 296 -11.84 11.08 -7.73
N ALA A 297 -12.93 10.91 -6.99
CA ALA A 297 -14.25 11.44 -7.34
C ALA A 297 -14.42 12.94 -7.03
N GLY A 298 -13.37 13.63 -6.57
CA GLY A 298 -13.43 15.06 -6.22
C GLY A 298 -13.99 15.33 -4.82
N GLY A 299 -14.07 14.31 -3.97
CA GLY A 299 -14.60 14.37 -2.60
C GLY A 299 -13.55 14.69 -1.52
N GLY A 300 -12.52 15.44 -1.83
CA GLY A 300 -11.51 15.82 -0.87
C GLY A 300 -10.90 17.17 -1.18
N ASN A 301 -11.32 18.19 -0.47
CA ASN A 301 -10.54 19.41 -0.22
C ASN A 301 -10.02 19.34 1.19
#